data_1018862b911e72d24dc5fbff1fbda9d7
#
_entry.id   1018862b911e72d24dc5fbff1fbda9d7
#
_cell.length_a   1.000
_cell.length_b   1.000
_cell.length_c   1.000
_cell.angle_alpha   90.00
_cell.angle_beta   90.00
_cell.angle_gamma   90.00
#
_symmetry.space_group_name_H-M   'P 1'
#
loop_
_entity.id
_entity.type
_entity.pdbx_description
1 polymer ?
#
loop_
_entity_poly.entity_id
_entity_poly.type
_entity_poly.pdbx_seq_one_letter_code
_entity_poly.pdbx_strand_id
1 'polypeptide(L)'
;MNKFDFNNRTAVITGGAQGFGLDIAKRFLNFGAKVILWDINEELLKLAVDEVNHSNLNYNVIDVSNFLQIEKTVSKITSENKIDILI
;
A
#
# COMPACT_ATOMS: atom_id res chain seq x y z
N MET A 1 -17.82 -14.05 -15.11
CA MET A 1 -17.99 -13.59 -13.76
C MET A 1 -16.68 -13.27 -13.06
N ASN A 2 -16.56 -12.16 -12.45
CA ASN A 2 -15.36 -11.77 -11.77
C ASN A 2 -15.37 -12.24 -10.31
N LYS A 3 -14.32 -12.96 -9.91
CA LYS A 3 -14.16 -13.45 -8.55
C LYS A 3 -13.38 -12.49 -7.67
N PHE A 4 -12.67 -11.54 -8.27
CA PHE A 4 -11.71 -10.72 -7.55
C PHE A 4 -12.09 -9.26 -7.70
N ASP A 5 -13.08 -8.85 -6.92
CA ASP A 5 -13.50 -7.47 -6.86
C ASP A 5 -13.03 -6.91 -5.51
N PHE A 6 -12.00 -6.08 -5.54
CA PHE A 6 -11.46 -5.45 -4.35
C PHE A 6 -11.86 -3.98 -4.22
N ASN A 7 -12.92 -3.58 -4.91
CA ASN A 7 -13.42 -2.22 -4.76
C ASN A 7 -13.74 -1.95 -3.29
N ASN A 8 -13.34 -0.78 -2.82
CA ASN A 8 -13.52 -0.36 -1.42
C ASN A 8 -12.67 -1.15 -0.42
N ARG A 9 -11.72 -1.96 -0.90
CA ARG A 9 -10.77 -2.63 -0.03
C ARG A 9 -9.49 -1.82 0.00
N THR A 10 -8.83 -1.80 1.15
CA THR A 10 -7.54 -1.13 1.31
C THR A 10 -6.49 -2.16 1.70
N ALA A 11 -5.44 -2.24 0.91
CA ALA A 11 -4.31 -3.13 1.16
C ALA A 11 -3.08 -2.32 1.53
N VAL A 12 -2.41 -2.70 2.60
CA VAL A 12 -1.13 -2.14 2.99
C VAL A 12 -0.06 -3.19 2.68
N ILE A 13 0.95 -2.80 1.93
CA ILE A 13 2.00 -3.71 1.48
C ILE A 13 3.34 -3.23 1.99
N THR A 14 3.95 -4.01 2.87
CA THR A 14 5.29 -3.70 3.40
C THR A 14 6.35 -4.12 2.40
N GLY A 15 7.44 -3.36 2.34
CA GLY A 15 8.48 -3.59 1.34
C GLY A 15 7.95 -3.39 -0.06
N GLY A 16 7.01 -2.44 -0.23
CA GLY A 16 6.27 -2.30 -1.46
C GLY A 16 6.93 -1.47 -2.55
N ALA A 17 8.11 -0.90 -2.27
CA ALA A 17 8.72 0.04 -3.21
C ALA A 17 9.32 -0.64 -4.44
N GLN A 18 9.57 -1.92 -4.40
CA GLN A 18 10.18 -2.64 -5.52
C GLN A 18 9.93 -4.15 -5.42
N GLY A 19 10.28 -4.85 -6.48
CA GLY A 19 10.26 -6.30 -6.52
C GLY A 19 8.89 -6.90 -6.29
N PHE A 20 8.87 -7.94 -5.47
CA PHE A 20 7.68 -8.75 -5.23
C PHE A 20 6.52 -7.95 -4.64
N GLY A 21 6.84 -7.08 -3.67
CA GLY A 21 5.81 -6.23 -3.06
C GLY A 21 5.14 -5.31 -4.08
N LEU A 22 5.93 -4.72 -4.95
CA LEU A 22 5.38 -3.85 -5.99
C LEU A 22 4.53 -4.64 -6.99
N ASP A 23 4.93 -5.85 -7.34
CA ASP A 23 4.15 -6.71 -8.23
C ASP A 23 2.79 -7.04 -7.61
N ILE A 24 2.76 -7.34 -6.32
CA ILE A 24 1.51 -7.61 -5.61
C ILE A 24 0.63 -6.36 -5.63
N ALA A 25 1.23 -5.19 -5.40
CA ALA A 25 0.49 -3.93 -5.41
C ALA A 25 -0.21 -3.71 -6.75
N LYS A 26 0.51 -3.94 -7.85
CA LYS A 26 -0.06 -3.78 -9.18
C LYS A 26 -1.27 -4.69 -9.39
N ARG A 27 -1.20 -5.92 -8.89
CA ARG A 27 -2.31 -6.87 -9.02
C ARG A 27 -3.52 -6.41 -8.23
N PHE A 28 -3.32 -5.94 -7.00
CA PHE A 28 -4.44 -5.44 -6.21
C PHE A 28 -5.08 -4.21 -6.85
N LEU A 29 -4.27 -3.31 -7.40
CA LEU A 29 -4.80 -2.15 -8.11
C LEU A 29 -5.66 -2.58 -9.30
N ASN A 30 -5.25 -3.60 -10.02
CA ASN A 30 -6.02 -4.10 -11.16
C ASN A 30 -7.38 -4.67 -10.74
N PHE A 31 -7.49 -5.10 -9.50
CA PHE A 31 -8.77 -5.61 -8.98
C PHE A 31 -9.59 -4.55 -8.26
N GLY A 32 -9.16 -3.30 -8.30
CA GLY A 32 -9.93 -2.18 -7.77
C GLY A 32 -9.59 -1.76 -6.35
N ALA A 33 -8.59 -2.35 -5.73
CA ALA A 33 -8.21 -2.01 -4.36
C ALA A 33 -7.54 -0.64 -4.29
N LYS A 34 -7.63 -0.02 -3.11
CA LYS A 34 -6.73 1.05 -2.75
C LYS A 34 -5.49 0.40 -2.15
N VAL A 35 -4.32 0.87 -2.53
CA VAL A 35 -3.06 0.28 -2.09
C VAL A 35 -2.19 1.34 -1.45
N ILE A 36 -1.62 1.01 -0.31
CA ILE A 36 -0.67 1.88 0.37
C ILE A 36 0.64 1.10 0.51
N LEU A 37 1.68 1.60 -0.11
CA LEU A 37 3.00 0.99 -0.03
C LEU A 37 3.73 1.49 1.21
N TRP A 38 4.31 0.59 1.95
CA TRP A 38 5.17 0.92 3.09
C TRP A 38 6.59 0.49 2.77
N ASP A 39 7.52 1.40 2.93
CA ASP A 39 8.93 1.12 2.78
C ASP A 39 9.72 2.17 3.54
N ILE A 40 10.94 1.85 3.91
CA ILE A 40 11.81 2.80 4.58
C ILE A 40 12.46 3.77 3.59
N ASN A 41 12.52 3.40 2.32
CA ASN A 41 13.21 4.17 1.29
C ASN A 41 12.23 5.04 0.52
N GLU A 42 12.19 6.32 0.87
CA GLU A 42 11.25 7.26 0.25
C GLU A 42 11.51 7.45 -1.24
N GLU A 43 12.76 7.47 -1.67
CA GLU A 43 13.07 7.67 -3.08
C GLU A 43 12.52 6.54 -3.93
N LEU A 44 12.67 5.30 -3.47
CA LEU A 44 12.11 4.16 -4.17
C LEU A 44 10.60 4.20 -4.19
N LEU A 45 9.97 4.63 -3.09
CA LEU A 45 8.52 4.77 -3.03
C LEU A 45 8.03 5.78 -4.06
N LYS A 46 8.69 6.92 -4.16
CA LYS A 46 8.31 7.94 -5.14
C LYS A 46 8.45 7.43 -6.56
N LEU A 47 9.53 6.72 -6.86
CA LEU A 47 9.72 6.15 -8.18
C LEU A 47 8.64 5.11 -8.49
N ALA A 48 8.30 4.27 -7.52
CA ALA A 48 7.27 3.26 -7.73
C ALA A 48 5.90 3.89 -8.00
N VAL A 49 5.53 4.90 -7.23
CA VAL A 49 4.25 5.57 -7.43
C VAL A 49 4.20 6.28 -8.77
N ASP A 50 5.29 6.92 -9.17
CA ASP A 50 5.35 7.59 -10.46
C ASP A 50 5.28 6.59 -11.61
N GLU A 51 5.95 5.47 -11.48
CA GLU A 51 5.95 4.44 -12.53
C GLU A 51 4.56 3.84 -12.72
N VAL A 52 3.91 3.47 -11.62
CA VAL A 52 2.59 2.84 -11.70
C VAL A 52 1.52 3.84 -12.06
N ASN A 53 1.62 5.06 -11.55
CA ASN A 53 0.75 6.19 -11.89
C ASN A 53 -0.74 5.83 -11.77
N HIS A 54 -1.14 5.41 -10.58
CA HIS A 54 -2.53 5.02 -10.34
C HIS A 54 -3.12 5.84 -9.20
N SER A 55 -4.34 6.34 -9.38
CA SER A 55 -4.98 7.21 -8.39
C SER A 55 -5.23 6.52 -7.04
N ASN A 56 -5.34 5.21 -7.03
CA ASN A 56 -5.58 4.44 -5.82
C ASN A 56 -4.30 3.98 -5.12
N LEU A 57 -3.14 4.43 -5.60
CA LEU A 57 -1.85 4.06 -5.01
C LEU A 57 -1.27 5.22 -4.23
N ASN A 58 -0.96 4.96 -2.97
CA ASN A 58 -0.31 5.91 -2.08
C ASN A 58 0.85 5.22 -1.36
N TYR A 59 1.60 5.98 -0.59
CA TYR A 59 2.68 5.40 0.18
C TYR A 59 2.87 6.12 1.50
N ASN A 60 3.50 5.42 2.44
CA ASN A 60 4.03 6.02 3.68
C ASN A 60 5.46 5.54 3.84
N VAL A 61 6.33 6.44 4.29
CA VAL A 61 7.71 6.08 4.62
C VAL A 61 7.70 5.53 6.03
N ILE A 62 7.94 4.24 6.18
CA ILE A 62 7.84 3.57 7.47
C ILE A 62 8.97 2.59 7.65
N ASP A 63 9.58 2.66 8.83
CA ASP A 63 10.50 1.63 9.30
C ASP A 63 9.65 0.61 10.06
N VAL A 64 9.47 -0.58 9.50
CA VAL A 64 8.62 -1.61 10.10
C VAL A 64 9.18 -2.17 11.40
N SER A 65 10.44 -1.85 11.73
CA SER A 65 11.00 -2.18 13.04
C SER A 65 10.59 -1.17 14.12
N ASN A 66 9.98 -0.06 13.74
CA ASN A 66 9.57 0.99 14.67
C ASN A 66 8.08 0.84 14.99
N PHE A 67 7.78 0.20 16.11
CA PHE A 67 6.42 -0.11 16.50
C PHE A 67 5.54 1.14 16.67
N LEU A 68 6.10 2.20 17.27
CA LEU A 68 5.33 3.42 17.48
C LEU A 68 4.95 4.09 16.16
N GLN A 69 5.85 4.07 15.19
CA GLN A 69 5.57 4.63 13.88
C GLN A 69 4.46 3.85 13.18
N ILE A 70 4.52 2.53 13.26
CA ILE A 70 3.48 1.67 12.68
C ILE A 70 2.14 1.98 13.34
N GLU A 71 2.11 2.06 14.65
CA GLU A 71 0.87 2.29 15.39
C GLU A 71 0.23 3.62 15.00
N LYS A 72 1.01 4.68 14.93
CA LYS A 72 0.51 5.99 14.52
C LYS A 72 -0.02 5.98 13.10
N THR A 73 0.69 5.33 12.21
CA THR A 73 0.30 5.28 10.80
C THR A 73 -0.97 4.48 10.61
N VAL A 74 -1.09 3.34 11.29
CA VAL A 74 -2.31 2.52 11.23
C VAL A 74 -3.50 3.32 11.76
N SER A 75 -3.34 4.03 12.87
CA SER A 75 -4.42 4.85 13.43
C SER A 75 -4.86 5.92 12.44
N LYS A 76 -3.93 6.55 11.75
CA LYS A 76 -4.26 7.57 10.77
C LYS A 76 -5.02 6.97 9.58
N ILE A 77 -4.56 5.84 9.09
CA ILE A 77 -5.21 5.20 7.95
C ILE A 77 -6.61 4.73 8.33
N THR A 78 -6.76 4.11 9.49
CA THR A 78 -8.06 3.55 9.90
C THR A 78 -9.07 4.62 10.28
N SER A 79 -8.63 5.84 10.58
CA SER A 79 -9.58 6.93 10.81
C SER A 79 -10.25 7.37 9.51
N GLU A 80 -9.62 7.12 8.37
CA GLU A 80 -10.14 7.49 7.05
C GLU A 80 -10.67 6.28 6.29
N ASN A 81 -10.00 5.15 6.43
CA ASN A 81 -10.30 3.94 5.70
C ASN A 81 -10.05 2.73 6.57
N LYS A 82 -10.73 1.65 6.27
CA LYS A 82 -10.50 0.39 6.92
C LYS A 82 -9.35 -0.34 6.20
N ILE A 83 -8.42 -0.90 6.97
CA ILE A 83 -7.39 -1.75 6.38
C ILE A 83 -7.94 -3.17 6.30
N ASP A 84 -8.08 -3.67 5.09
CA ASP A 84 -8.63 -5.01 4.85
C ASP A 84 -7.53 -6.06 4.69
N ILE A 85 -6.39 -5.66 4.14
CA ILE A 85 -5.31 -6.58 3.80
C ILE A 85 -3.98 -5.97 4.24
N LEU A 86 -3.15 -6.77 4.89
CA LEU A 86 -1.80 -6.36 5.27
C LEU A 86 -0.81 -7.44 4.84
N ILE A 87 0.15 -7.06 4.05
CA ILE A 87 1.15 -7.99 3.53
C ILE A 87 2.56 -7.58 3.94
#